data_7dac0dd155f8bcc0707ee47be1b50b83
#
_entry.id   7dac0dd155f8bcc0707ee47be1b50b83
#
_cell.length_a   1.000
_cell.length_b   1.000
_cell.length_c   1.000
_cell.angle_alpha   90.00
_cell.angle_beta   90.00
_cell.angle_gamma   90.00
#
_symmetry.space_group_name_H-M   'P 1'
#
loop_
_entity.id
_entity.type
_entity.pdbx_description
1 polymer ?
#
loop_
_entity_poly.entity_id
_entity_poly.type
_entity_poly.pdbx_seq_one_letter_code
_entity_poly.pdbx_strand_id
1 'polypeptide(L)'
;PVRLWTQADAVFTGAEAEAVLHLADNATGAWDLRLFGDYVRGELDGSGSREVAFAVPHGDHFHRYRTELANDGNLPRIAPPRVGASLTWTLDGWRASLGAVRYQRQDDVAANEEPSPGYTLVDAHLAYRWDRGDGNSWEVFLDGTNLGDEEARPHTSLLRQYAPLPGRAVAFGVRLWF
;
A
#
# COMPACT_ATOMS: atom_id res chain seq x y z
N PRO A 1 -8.09 -22.31 14.96
CA PRO A 1 -8.70 -22.46 13.64
C PRO A 1 -7.80 -23.34 12.76
N VAL A 2 -8.41 -24.30 12.08
CA VAL A 2 -7.73 -25.13 11.07
C VAL A 2 -7.74 -24.35 9.76
N ARG A 3 -6.59 -24.21 9.12
CA ARG A 3 -6.46 -23.59 7.79
C ARG A 3 -6.15 -24.67 6.77
N LEU A 4 -6.90 -24.69 5.70
CA LEU A 4 -6.71 -25.60 4.59
C LEU A 4 -6.13 -24.83 3.40
N TRP A 5 -5.00 -25.30 2.89
CA TRP A 5 -4.41 -24.79 1.65
C TRP A 5 -4.97 -25.59 0.48
N THR A 6 -5.47 -24.89 -0.51
CA THR A 6 -6.02 -25.51 -1.72
C THR A 6 -5.60 -24.69 -2.93
N GLN A 7 -5.49 -25.34 -4.06
CA GLN A 7 -5.20 -24.72 -5.35
C GLN A 7 -6.52 -24.49 -6.07
N ALA A 8 -6.69 -23.30 -6.64
CA ALA A 8 -7.82 -22.94 -7.50
C ALA A 8 -7.33 -21.98 -8.58
N ASP A 9 -7.99 -22.01 -9.72
CA ASP A 9 -7.74 -21.04 -10.79
C ASP A 9 -8.36 -19.69 -10.42
N ALA A 10 -7.70 -18.62 -10.85
CA ALA A 10 -8.12 -17.27 -10.54
C ALA A 10 -7.83 -16.31 -11.70
N VAL A 11 -8.69 -15.32 -11.85
CA VAL A 11 -8.54 -14.23 -12.82
C VAL A 11 -8.27 -12.93 -12.10
N PHE A 12 -7.27 -12.19 -12.57
CA PHE A 12 -6.96 -10.84 -12.11
C PHE A 12 -7.22 -9.86 -13.23
N THR A 13 -7.96 -8.80 -12.90
CA THR A 13 -8.21 -7.68 -13.80
C THR A 13 -7.83 -6.39 -13.09
N GLY A 14 -7.17 -5.48 -13.82
CA GLY A 14 -6.76 -4.22 -13.20
C GLY A 14 -6.33 -3.18 -14.21
N ALA A 15 -6.10 -1.98 -13.72
CA ALA A 15 -5.56 -0.86 -14.47
C ALA A 15 -4.66 -0.03 -13.56
N GLU A 16 -3.62 0.54 -14.14
CA GLU A 16 -2.72 1.49 -13.51
C GLU A 16 -2.50 2.67 -14.44
N ALA A 17 -2.44 3.87 -13.88
CA ALA A 17 -2.14 5.09 -14.61
C ALA A 17 -1.24 5.99 -13.77
N GLU A 18 -0.29 6.62 -14.44
CA GLU A 18 0.59 7.63 -13.86
C GLU A 18 0.80 8.77 -14.86
N ALA A 19 0.84 10.00 -14.35
CA ALA A 19 1.17 11.19 -15.11
C ALA A 19 2.11 12.09 -14.29
N VAL A 20 3.13 12.62 -14.93
CA VAL A 20 4.00 13.65 -14.38
C VAL A 20 3.86 14.92 -15.22
N LEU A 21 3.49 16.00 -14.56
CA LEU A 21 3.26 17.30 -15.18
C LEU A 21 4.33 18.28 -14.70
N HIS A 22 5.14 18.78 -15.61
CA HIS A 22 6.07 19.89 -15.35
C HIS A 22 5.28 21.19 -15.34
N LEU A 23 4.99 21.72 -14.15
CA LEU A 23 4.10 22.87 -13.99
C LEU A 23 4.82 24.20 -14.26
N ALA A 24 6.07 24.32 -13.82
CA ALA A 24 6.87 25.51 -14.00
C ALA A 24 8.37 25.20 -13.81
N ASP A 25 9.19 25.96 -14.49
CA ASP A 25 10.65 26.04 -14.28
C ASP A 25 11.05 27.51 -14.49
N ASN A 26 11.24 28.23 -13.40
CA ASN A 26 11.47 29.67 -13.43
C ASN A 26 12.27 30.12 -12.18
N ALA A 27 12.40 31.43 -11.97
CA ALA A 27 13.16 31.99 -10.85
C ALA A 27 12.64 31.58 -9.45
N THR A 28 11.42 31.01 -9.36
CA THR A 28 10.87 30.47 -8.10
C THR A 28 11.13 28.98 -7.92
N GLY A 29 11.81 28.35 -8.89
CA GLY A 29 12.15 26.93 -8.90
C GLY A 29 11.40 26.11 -9.93
N ALA A 30 11.74 24.84 -10.00
CA ALA A 30 11.05 23.86 -10.81
C ALA A 30 9.96 23.15 -9.97
N TRP A 31 8.80 22.97 -10.58
CA TRP A 31 7.60 22.40 -9.94
C TRP A 31 7.08 21.25 -10.77
N ASP A 32 7.02 20.07 -10.17
CA ASP A 32 6.50 18.85 -10.79
C ASP A 32 5.33 18.31 -9.99
N LEU A 33 4.23 18.01 -10.70
CA LEU A 33 3.08 17.34 -10.13
C LEU A 33 2.99 15.91 -10.69
N ARG A 34 3.09 14.92 -9.80
CA ARG A 34 2.84 13.52 -10.13
C ARG A 34 1.44 13.15 -9.68
N LEU A 35 0.66 12.53 -10.57
CA LEU A 35 -0.64 11.94 -10.31
C LEU A 35 -0.56 10.46 -10.62
N PHE A 36 -1.18 9.62 -9.80
CA PHE A 36 -1.24 8.19 -10.07
C PHE A 36 -2.51 7.57 -9.50
N GLY A 37 -2.86 6.43 -10.02
CA GLY A 37 -3.94 5.62 -9.51
C GLY A 37 -3.84 4.20 -10.02
N ASP A 38 -4.29 3.26 -9.23
CA ASP A 38 -4.37 1.85 -9.58
C ASP A 38 -5.63 1.19 -9.01
N TYR A 39 -6.03 0.15 -9.69
CA TYR A 39 -7.15 -0.70 -9.35
C TYR A 39 -6.84 -2.13 -9.74
N VAL A 40 -7.09 -3.06 -8.86
CA VAL A 40 -6.99 -4.50 -9.12
C VAL A 40 -8.20 -5.22 -8.54
N ARG A 41 -8.69 -6.21 -9.26
CA ARG A 41 -9.69 -7.17 -8.83
C ARG A 41 -9.16 -8.57 -9.04
N GLY A 42 -9.38 -9.46 -8.10
CA GLY A 42 -9.05 -10.86 -8.19
C GLY A 42 -10.25 -11.72 -7.83
N GLU A 43 -10.61 -12.65 -8.67
CA GLU A 43 -11.75 -13.54 -8.51
C GLU A 43 -11.33 -14.98 -8.76
N LEU A 44 -11.97 -15.92 -8.08
CA LEU A 44 -11.85 -17.33 -8.42
C LEU A 44 -12.51 -17.60 -9.78
N ASP A 45 -11.81 -18.33 -10.64
CA ASP A 45 -12.29 -18.73 -11.98
C ASP A 45 -12.92 -20.11 -11.93
N GLY A 46 -14.05 -20.20 -11.26
CA GLY A 46 -14.78 -21.46 -11.12
C GLY A 46 -16.27 -21.23 -10.91
N SER A 47 -17.01 -22.30 -10.83
CA SER A 47 -18.43 -22.28 -10.51
C SER A 47 -18.76 -23.33 -9.45
N GLY A 48 -19.72 -23.00 -8.60
CA GLY A 48 -20.20 -23.87 -7.55
C GLY A 48 -19.22 -24.04 -6.38
N SER A 49 -19.29 -25.21 -5.74
CA SER A 49 -18.43 -25.54 -4.61
C SER A 49 -17.68 -26.85 -4.87
N ARG A 50 -16.55 -27.00 -4.22
CA ARG A 50 -15.76 -28.22 -4.19
C ARG A 50 -15.75 -28.81 -2.78
N GLU A 51 -16.16 -30.08 -2.63
CA GLU A 51 -16.01 -30.79 -1.38
C GLU A 51 -14.54 -31.11 -1.11
N VAL A 52 -14.06 -30.76 0.05
CA VAL A 52 -12.73 -31.09 0.53
C VAL A 52 -12.85 -31.88 1.82
N ALA A 53 -12.22 -33.05 1.84
CA ALA A 53 -12.14 -33.90 3.03
C ALA A 53 -10.74 -33.80 3.64
N PHE A 54 -10.66 -33.63 4.95
CA PHE A 54 -9.40 -33.62 5.68
C PHE A 54 -9.56 -34.36 7.01
N ALA A 55 -8.46 -34.84 7.55
CA ALA A 55 -8.39 -35.52 8.82
C ALA A 55 -7.57 -34.73 9.82
N VAL A 56 -8.10 -34.56 11.02
CA VAL A 56 -7.41 -33.89 12.12
C VAL A 56 -7.05 -34.94 13.17
N PRO A 57 -5.77 -35.09 13.56
CA PRO A 57 -5.38 -35.98 14.62
C PRO A 57 -5.97 -35.51 15.97
N HIS A 58 -6.50 -36.45 16.71
CA HIS A 58 -7.03 -36.23 18.06
C HIS A 58 -6.68 -37.45 18.96
N GLY A 59 -5.58 -37.34 19.68
CA GLY A 59 -5.01 -38.49 20.40
C GLY A 59 -4.64 -39.62 19.44
N ASP A 60 -5.13 -40.82 19.71
CA ASP A 60 -4.86 -42.02 18.90
C ASP A 60 -5.78 -42.16 17.67
N HIS A 61 -6.68 -41.20 17.45
CA HIS A 61 -7.69 -41.26 16.39
C HIS A 61 -7.62 -40.07 15.45
N PHE A 62 -8.17 -40.26 14.24
CA PHE A 62 -8.34 -39.18 13.25
C PHE A 62 -9.82 -38.88 13.10
N HIS A 63 -10.20 -37.62 13.35
CA HIS A 63 -11.50 -37.12 12.98
C HIS A 63 -11.49 -36.66 11.52
N ARG A 64 -12.37 -37.22 10.72
CA ARG A 64 -12.57 -36.82 9.33
C ARG A 64 -13.62 -35.73 9.25
N TYR A 65 -13.26 -34.65 8.59
CA TYR A 65 -14.15 -33.53 8.32
C TYR A 65 -14.31 -33.38 6.82
N ARG A 66 -15.48 -32.94 6.41
CA ARG A 66 -15.78 -32.53 5.05
C ARG A 66 -16.25 -31.09 5.11
N THR A 67 -15.82 -30.27 4.17
CA THR A 67 -16.26 -28.90 4.01
C THR A 67 -16.37 -28.57 2.54
N GLU A 68 -17.31 -27.71 2.22
CA GLU A 68 -17.41 -27.18 0.87
C GLU A 68 -16.61 -25.87 0.80
N LEU A 69 -15.82 -25.75 -0.24
CA LEU A 69 -15.10 -24.53 -0.58
C LEU A 69 -15.73 -23.96 -1.84
N ALA A 70 -16.08 -22.68 -1.79
CA ALA A 70 -16.53 -21.96 -2.97
C ALA A 70 -15.39 -21.92 -4.02
N ASN A 71 -15.75 -22.15 -5.28
CA ASN A 71 -14.84 -21.98 -6.43
C ASN A 71 -15.07 -20.64 -7.13
N ASP A 72 -15.98 -19.82 -6.64
CA ASP A 72 -16.35 -18.51 -7.14
C ASP A 72 -16.16 -17.44 -6.07
N GLY A 73 -16.27 -16.18 -6.48
CA GLY A 73 -16.20 -15.03 -5.59
C GLY A 73 -14.81 -14.39 -5.52
N ASN A 74 -14.74 -13.35 -4.72
CA ASN A 74 -13.53 -12.54 -4.61
C ASN A 74 -12.39 -13.29 -3.92
N LEU A 75 -11.17 -13.05 -4.39
CA LEU A 75 -9.97 -13.52 -3.69
C LEU A 75 -9.72 -12.69 -2.43
N PRO A 76 -9.19 -13.31 -1.37
CA PRO A 76 -8.87 -12.59 -0.15
C PRO A 76 -7.67 -11.66 -0.33
N ARG A 77 -7.68 -10.55 0.40
CA ARG A 77 -6.59 -9.56 0.49
C ARG A 77 -6.22 -8.88 -0.81
N ILE A 78 -7.17 -8.69 -1.68
CA ILE A 78 -6.99 -7.84 -2.85
C ILE A 78 -6.85 -6.39 -2.39
N ALA A 79 -5.84 -5.70 -2.91
CA ALA A 79 -5.61 -4.29 -2.56
C ALA A 79 -6.80 -3.42 -2.98
N PRO A 80 -7.26 -2.49 -2.13
CA PRO A 80 -8.28 -1.53 -2.53
C PRO A 80 -7.74 -0.59 -3.61
N PRO A 81 -8.61 -0.03 -4.46
CA PRO A 81 -8.21 1.03 -5.38
C PRO A 81 -7.55 2.18 -4.64
N ARG A 82 -6.53 2.78 -5.24
CA ARG A 82 -5.90 3.97 -4.68
C ARG A 82 -5.67 5.02 -5.74
N VAL A 83 -5.68 6.26 -5.29
CA VAL A 83 -5.27 7.42 -6.07
C VAL A 83 -4.35 8.29 -5.24
N GLY A 84 -3.39 8.92 -5.87
CA GLY A 84 -2.45 9.77 -5.18
C GLY A 84 -1.96 10.92 -6.04
N ALA A 85 -1.47 11.94 -5.34
CA ALA A 85 -0.81 13.08 -5.94
C ALA A 85 0.41 13.45 -5.11
N SER A 86 1.48 13.91 -5.74
CA SER A 86 2.61 14.51 -5.08
C SER A 86 3.14 15.71 -5.86
N LEU A 87 3.34 16.82 -5.15
CA LEU A 87 3.97 18.02 -5.67
C LEU A 87 5.41 18.05 -5.20
N THR A 88 6.35 18.20 -6.13
CA THR A 88 7.77 18.35 -5.85
C THR A 88 8.22 19.74 -6.31
N TRP A 89 8.99 20.40 -5.48
CA TRP A 89 9.64 21.66 -5.76
C TRP A 89 11.15 21.55 -5.58
N THR A 90 11.90 22.14 -6.51
CA THR A 90 13.37 22.23 -6.42
C THR A 90 13.83 23.62 -6.79
N LEU A 91 14.77 24.15 -5.99
CA LEU A 91 15.42 25.43 -6.25
C LEU A 91 16.81 25.43 -5.62
N ASP A 92 17.85 25.62 -6.41
CA ASP A 92 19.25 25.62 -6.00
C ASP A 92 19.61 24.43 -5.13
N GLY A 93 19.89 24.35 -4.01
CA GLY A 93 20.12 23.17 -3.17
C GLY A 93 18.87 22.63 -2.48
N TRP A 94 17.74 23.34 -2.59
CA TRP A 94 16.48 22.94 -1.92
C TRP A 94 15.70 21.91 -2.73
N ARG A 95 15.11 20.97 -2.01
CA ARG A 95 14.07 20.07 -2.50
C ARG A 95 12.98 19.94 -1.46
N ALA A 96 11.75 20.15 -1.87
CA ALA A 96 10.59 19.88 -1.04
C ALA A 96 9.59 19.02 -1.80
N SER A 97 8.89 18.14 -1.10
CA SER A 97 7.74 17.44 -1.65
C SER A 97 6.62 17.29 -0.63
N LEU A 98 5.39 17.30 -1.13
CA LEU A 98 4.18 17.02 -0.37
C LEU A 98 3.36 16.03 -1.19
N GLY A 99 3.03 14.90 -0.59
CA GLY A 99 2.25 13.84 -1.22
C GLY A 99 1.05 13.45 -0.39
N ALA A 100 -0.02 13.04 -1.08
CA ALA A 100 -1.18 12.43 -0.47
C ALA A 100 -1.62 11.21 -1.27
N VAL A 101 -1.96 10.13 -0.57
CA VAL A 101 -2.48 8.90 -1.17
C VAL A 101 -3.77 8.52 -0.47
N ARG A 102 -4.86 8.42 -1.24
CA ARG A 102 -6.14 7.92 -0.77
C ARG A 102 -6.28 6.46 -1.15
N TYR A 103 -6.36 5.59 -0.18
CA TYR A 103 -6.81 4.21 -0.31
C TYR A 103 -8.32 4.17 -0.14
N GLN A 104 -9.02 3.58 -1.11
CA GLN A 104 -10.47 3.48 -1.04
C GLN A 104 -10.88 2.40 -0.03
N ARG A 105 -12.16 2.40 0.31
CA ARG A 105 -12.76 1.31 1.05
C ARG A 105 -12.69 0.03 0.21
N GLN A 106 -12.42 -1.11 0.85
CA GLN A 106 -12.49 -2.43 0.20
C GLN A 106 -13.72 -3.18 0.66
N ASP A 107 -14.68 -3.30 -0.23
CA ASP A 107 -15.94 -4.03 -0.01
C ASP A 107 -15.99 -5.34 -0.81
N ASP A 108 -15.21 -5.46 -1.89
CA ASP A 108 -15.11 -6.67 -2.72
C ASP A 108 -14.18 -7.68 -2.02
N VAL A 109 -14.70 -8.33 -0.99
CA VAL A 109 -13.96 -9.22 -0.11
C VAL A 109 -14.35 -10.68 -0.30
N ALA A 110 -13.48 -11.62 0.07
CA ALA A 110 -13.79 -13.03 0.07
C ALA A 110 -14.83 -13.39 1.13
N ALA A 111 -15.51 -14.53 0.99
CA ALA A 111 -16.61 -14.98 1.85
C ALA A 111 -16.31 -15.00 3.36
N ASN A 112 -15.04 -15.16 3.74
CA ASN A 112 -14.59 -15.18 5.14
C ASN A 112 -13.69 -14.00 5.49
N GLU A 113 -13.83 -12.90 4.78
CA GLU A 113 -13.06 -11.69 4.96
C GLU A 113 -13.98 -10.51 5.28
N GLU A 114 -13.52 -9.65 6.18
CA GLU A 114 -14.25 -8.42 6.52
C GLU A 114 -13.84 -7.27 5.62
N PRO A 115 -14.75 -6.41 5.18
CA PRO A 115 -14.44 -5.15 4.53
C PRO A 115 -13.48 -4.30 5.36
N SER A 116 -12.78 -3.39 4.72
CA SER A 116 -11.94 -2.41 5.41
C SER A 116 -12.26 -0.98 5.00
N PRO A 117 -12.23 -0.03 5.94
CA PRO A 117 -12.44 1.37 5.62
C PRO A 117 -11.28 1.90 4.76
N GLY A 118 -11.56 2.92 3.96
CA GLY A 118 -10.52 3.67 3.28
C GLY A 118 -9.84 4.65 4.24
N TYR A 119 -8.61 5.05 3.88
CA TYR A 119 -7.81 6.02 4.64
C TYR A 119 -6.96 6.87 3.71
N THR A 120 -6.45 8.00 4.21
CA THR A 120 -5.57 8.90 3.46
C THR A 120 -4.27 9.11 4.22
N LEU A 121 -3.15 8.84 3.57
CA LEU A 121 -1.82 9.17 4.10
C LEU A 121 -1.32 10.45 3.44
N VAL A 122 -0.73 11.32 4.24
CA VAL A 122 -0.09 12.56 3.80
C VAL A 122 1.34 12.56 4.31
N ASP A 123 2.29 12.69 3.38
CA ASP A 123 3.72 12.69 3.68
C ASP A 123 4.36 13.95 3.09
N ALA A 124 5.40 14.46 3.76
CA ALA A 124 6.18 15.59 3.29
C ALA A 124 7.67 15.34 3.48
N HIS A 125 8.46 15.90 2.59
CA HIS A 125 9.90 15.88 2.64
C HIS A 125 10.46 17.27 2.36
N LEU A 126 11.48 17.67 3.11
CA LEU A 126 12.25 18.89 2.87
C LEU A 126 13.73 18.56 3.00
N ALA A 127 14.54 18.94 2.02
CA ALA A 127 15.97 18.76 2.07
C ALA A 127 16.71 19.99 1.54
N TYR A 128 17.89 20.20 2.05
CA TYR A 128 18.83 21.17 1.51
C TYR A 128 20.18 20.50 1.33
N ARG A 129 20.70 20.56 0.09
CA ARG A 129 22.00 20.04 -0.28
C ARG A 129 22.93 21.19 -0.68
N TRP A 130 24.16 21.16 -0.20
CA TRP A 130 25.20 22.05 -0.63
C TRP A 130 26.49 21.29 -0.98
N ASP A 131 27.14 21.72 -2.02
CA ASP A 131 28.41 21.18 -2.50
C ASP A 131 29.55 22.05 -1.99
N ARG A 132 30.62 21.41 -1.52
CA ARG A 132 31.80 22.13 -0.96
C ARG A 132 32.87 22.44 -2.00
N GLY A 133 32.72 22.02 -3.26
CA GLY A 133 33.63 22.26 -4.33
C GLY A 133 34.87 21.34 -4.37
N ASP A 134 35.00 20.42 -3.44
CA ASP A 134 36.08 19.44 -3.31
C ASP A 134 35.64 18.00 -3.63
N GLY A 135 34.49 17.84 -4.25
CA GLY A 135 33.84 16.57 -4.52
C GLY A 135 32.94 16.08 -3.37
N ASN A 136 32.98 16.75 -2.23
CA ASN A 136 32.16 16.47 -1.09
C ASN A 136 30.82 17.22 -1.12
N SER A 137 29.74 16.60 -0.77
CA SER A 137 28.44 17.25 -0.59
C SER A 137 27.74 16.83 0.69
N TRP A 138 26.95 17.73 1.22
CA TRP A 138 26.18 17.56 2.44
C TRP A 138 24.72 17.78 2.14
N GLU A 139 23.86 17.01 2.78
CA GLU A 139 22.41 17.22 2.76
C GLU A 139 21.88 17.10 4.16
N VAL A 140 21.05 18.05 4.55
CA VAL A 140 20.19 17.91 5.72
C VAL A 140 18.76 17.70 5.24
N PHE A 141 18.00 16.85 5.93
CA PHE A 141 16.62 16.58 5.53
C PHE A 141 15.70 16.42 6.73
N LEU A 142 14.43 16.68 6.47
CA LEU A 142 13.31 16.49 7.38
C LEU A 142 12.23 15.68 6.64
N ASP A 143 11.83 14.55 7.21
CA ASP A 143 10.76 13.69 6.70
C ASP A 143 9.59 13.72 7.66
N GLY A 144 8.41 13.97 7.16
CA GLY A 144 7.15 13.80 7.85
C GLY A 144 6.34 12.70 7.20
N THR A 145 5.94 11.70 7.96
CA THR A 145 5.10 10.60 7.50
C THR A 145 3.80 10.55 8.26
N ASN A 146 2.72 10.18 7.55
CA ASN A 146 1.37 10.14 8.10
C ASN A 146 1.02 11.43 8.88
N LEU A 147 1.24 12.58 8.27
CA LEU A 147 1.07 13.89 8.91
C LEU A 147 -0.36 14.13 9.42
N GLY A 148 -1.35 13.45 8.81
CA GLY A 148 -2.75 13.45 9.25
C GLY A 148 -3.00 12.66 10.53
N ASP A 149 -2.03 11.89 11.03
CA ASP A 149 -2.18 10.96 12.16
C ASP A 149 -3.33 9.96 11.96
N GLU A 150 -3.46 9.50 10.71
CA GLU A 150 -4.52 8.58 10.31
C GLU A 150 -4.24 7.17 10.85
N GLU A 151 -5.25 6.51 11.42
CA GLU A 151 -5.17 5.11 11.79
C GLU A 151 -5.32 4.22 10.54
N ALA A 152 -4.24 4.06 9.79
CA ALA A 152 -4.22 3.31 8.55
C ALA A 152 -4.11 1.80 8.80
N ARG A 153 -5.09 1.04 8.29
CA ARG A 153 -5.13 -0.43 8.38
C ARG A 153 -5.20 -1.05 6.99
N PRO A 154 -4.04 -1.35 6.36
CA PRO A 154 -4.01 -1.89 5.00
C PRO A 154 -4.81 -3.19 4.89
N HIS A 155 -5.72 -3.25 3.90
CA HIS A 155 -6.55 -4.43 3.66
C HIS A 155 -5.72 -5.69 3.43
N THR A 156 -4.58 -5.56 2.76
CA THR A 156 -3.65 -6.65 2.44
C THR A 156 -2.87 -7.18 3.65
N SER A 157 -2.88 -6.48 4.79
CA SER A 157 -2.15 -6.88 5.98
C SER A 157 -2.84 -8.01 6.74
N LEU A 158 -2.08 -9.05 7.08
CA LEU A 158 -2.53 -10.12 7.99
C LEU A 158 -2.81 -9.63 9.41
N LEU A 159 -2.17 -8.52 9.79
CA LEU A 159 -2.23 -7.95 11.12
C LEU A 159 -3.18 -6.75 11.21
N ARG A 160 -3.98 -6.47 10.17
CA ARG A 160 -4.81 -5.25 10.09
C ARG A 160 -5.73 -5.04 11.30
N GLN A 161 -6.22 -6.14 11.89
CA GLN A 161 -7.10 -6.07 13.07
C GLN A 161 -6.33 -5.76 14.36
N TYR A 162 -5.03 -6.05 14.39
CA TYR A 162 -4.20 -5.95 15.60
C TYR A 162 -3.24 -4.77 15.58
N ALA A 163 -2.70 -4.44 14.41
CA ALA A 163 -1.69 -3.39 14.28
C ALA A 163 -1.98 -2.49 13.06
N PRO A 164 -2.30 -1.21 13.26
CA PRO A 164 -2.31 -0.22 12.19
C PRO A 164 -0.86 0.07 11.73
N LEU A 165 -0.72 0.79 10.63
CA LEU A 165 0.55 1.42 10.28
C LEU A 165 0.95 2.43 11.36
N PRO A 166 2.25 2.81 11.44
CA PRO A 166 2.70 3.85 12.36
C PRO A 166 1.87 5.14 12.19
N GLY A 167 1.54 5.77 13.30
CA GLY A 167 0.94 7.09 13.32
C GLY A 167 1.90 8.17 12.81
N ARG A 168 1.56 9.44 12.99
CA ARG A 168 2.39 10.56 12.57
C ARG A 168 3.80 10.45 13.14
N ALA A 169 4.79 10.59 12.25
CA ALA A 169 6.19 10.63 12.63
C ALA A 169 6.93 11.74 11.90
N VAL A 170 7.96 12.28 12.55
CA VAL A 170 8.88 13.24 11.96
C VAL A 170 10.30 12.72 12.21
N ALA A 171 11.08 12.62 11.15
CA ALA A 171 12.47 12.23 11.18
C ALA A 171 13.35 13.34 10.60
N PHE A 172 14.52 13.50 11.17
CA PHE A 172 15.53 14.45 10.72
C PHE A 172 16.84 13.70 10.50
N GLY A 173 17.61 14.06 9.49
CA GLY A 173 18.87 13.40 9.21
C GLY A 173 19.86 14.24 8.40
N VAL A 174 21.08 13.70 8.32
CA VAL A 174 22.19 14.28 7.54
C VAL A 174 22.77 13.17 6.67
N ARG A 175 23.05 13.49 5.39
CA ARG A 175 23.78 12.63 4.45
C ARG A 175 25.06 13.34 4.01
N LEU A 176 26.11 12.58 3.89
CA LEU A 176 27.42 13.04 3.48
C LEU A 176 27.88 12.20 2.29
N TRP A 177 28.39 12.86 1.26
CA TRP A 177 29.10 12.22 0.15
C TRP A 177 30.52 12.75 0.10
N PHE A 178 31.49 11.86 -0.02
CA PHE A 178 32.92 12.14 -0.03
C PHE A 178 33.65 11.18 -0.97
#